data_3a1c389df3f0815e4d7d4c0659f8cdd0
#
_entry.id   3a1c389df3f0815e4d7d4c0659f8cdd0
#
_cell.length_a   1.000
_cell.length_b   1.000
_cell.length_c   1.000
_cell.angle_alpha   90.00
_cell.angle_beta   90.00
_cell.angle_gamma   90.00
#
_symmetry.space_group_name_H-M   'P 1'
#
loop_
_entity.id
_entity.type
_entity.pdbx_description
1 polymer ?
#
loop_
_entity_poly.entity_id
_entity_poly.type
_entity_poly.pdbx_seq_one_letter_code
_entity_poly.pdbx_strand_id
1 'polypeptide(L)'
;MKAKNQRLILAVLALIAVIGAGLLAVSGLKQEAAFFYAPGDVAENGLPLGKAVRLGGMVADKSIRHDADGVTIHFVVEDGKSKVPVTFKGIAPDLFKEKSGVVAEGEFHPDGTFVANNLLAKHDERYMPPELAGKMHKTDTLKP
;
A
#
# COMPACT_ATOMS: atom_id res chain seq x y z
N MET A 1 -42.70 -7.69 -33.92
CA MET A 1 -41.38 -8.38 -33.84
C MET A 1 -41.60 -9.88 -33.66
N LYS A 2 -40.93 -10.65 -34.42
CA LYS A 2 -41.06 -12.11 -34.31
C LYS A 2 -40.46 -12.61 -33.02
N ALA A 3 -41.06 -13.62 -32.40
CA ALA A 3 -40.59 -14.20 -31.14
C ALA A 3 -39.13 -14.66 -31.22
N LYS A 4 -38.71 -15.13 -32.37
CA LYS A 4 -37.34 -15.55 -32.62
C LYS A 4 -36.36 -14.39 -32.46
N ASN A 5 -36.71 -13.22 -32.98
CA ASN A 5 -35.87 -12.02 -32.87
C ASN A 5 -35.86 -11.49 -31.47
N GLN A 6 -36.98 -11.55 -30.75
CA GLN A 6 -37.04 -11.13 -29.35
C GLN A 6 -36.12 -11.97 -28.47
N ARG A 7 -36.10 -13.29 -28.71
CA ARG A 7 -35.22 -14.20 -27.96
C ARG A 7 -33.75 -13.89 -28.24
N LEU A 8 -33.44 -13.63 -29.51
CA LEU A 8 -32.10 -13.28 -29.92
C LEU A 8 -31.65 -11.97 -29.27
N ILE A 9 -32.49 -10.95 -29.30
CA ILE A 9 -32.19 -9.64 -28.69
C ILE A 9 -31.98 -9.78 -27.17
N LEU A 10 -32.86 -10.54 -26.50
CA LEU A 10 -32.72 -10.78 -25.07
C LEU A 10 -31.43 -11.53 -24.74
N ALA A 11 -31.07 -12.50 -25.55
CA ALA A 11 -29.82 -13.24 -25.35
C ALA A 11 -28.59 -12.33 -25.51
N VAL A 12 -28.61 -11.47 -26.55
CA VAL A 12 -27.51 -10.51 -26.78
C VAL A 12 -27.41 -9.50 -25.63
N LEU A 13 -28.55 -8.98 -25.17
CA LEU A 13 -28.56 -8.04 -24.06
C LEU A 13 -28.03 -8.68 -22.77
N ALA A 14 -28.44 -9.93 -22.52
CA ALA A 14 -27.95 -10.66 -21.36
C ALA A 14 -26.44 -10.88 -21.42
N LEU A 15 -25.92 -11.22 -22.61
CA LEU A 15 -24.49 -11.39 -22.81
C LEU A 15 -23.72 -10.10 -22.56
N ILE A 16 -24.22 -9.00 -23.10
CA ILE A 16 -23.60 -7.67 -22.90
C ILE A 16 -23.61 -7.30 -21.40
N ALA A 17 -24.70 -7.57 -20.72
CA ALA A 17 -24.81 -7.30 -19.28
C ALA A 17 -23.80 -8.11 -18.47
N VAL A 18 -23.62 -9.38 -18.80
CA VAL A 18 -22.65 -10.25 -18.10
C VAL A 18 -21.22 -9.77 -18.37
N ILE A 19 -20.89 -9.44 -19.59
CA ILE A 19 -19.57 -8.93 -19.94
C ILE A 19 -19.30 -7.60 -19.21
N GLY A 20 -20.29 -6.70 -19.23
CA GLY A 20 -20.17 -5.41 -18.54
C GLY A 20 -19.98 -5.56 -17.04
N ALA A 21 -20.75 -6.45 -16.42
CA ALA A 21 -20.62 -6.73 -14.98
C ALA A 21 -19.24 -7.33 -14.65
N GLY A 22 -18.76 -8.24 -15.48
CA GLY A 22 -17.43 -8.83 -15.32
C GLY A 22 -16.31 -7.80 -15.41
N LEU A 23 -16.41 -6.90 -16.39
CA LEU A 23 -15.41 -5.83 -16.55
C LEU A 23 -15.43 -4.86 -15.36
N LEU A 24 -16.60 -4.51 -14.85
CA LEU A 24 -16.73 -3.65 -13.68
C LEU A 24 -16.17 -4.33 -12.44
N ALA A 25 -16.43 -5.61 -12.25
CA ALA A 25 -15.93 -6.36 -11.11
C ALA A 25 -14.40 -6.42 -11.13
N VAL A 26 -13.80 -6.69 -12.29
CA VAL A 26 -12.35 -6.73 -12.43
C VAL A 26 -11.74 -5.35 -12.20
N SER A 27 -12.37 -4.29 -12.70
CA SER A 27 -11.91 -2.92 -12.48
C SER A 27 -11.95 -2.54 -11.01
N GLY A 28 -13.03 -2.90 -10.32
CA GLY A 28 -13.16 -2.66 -8.88
C GLY A 28 -12.09 -3.37 -8.07
N LEU A 29 -11.85 -4.63 -8.38
CA LEU A 29 -10.80 -5.39 -7.71
C LEU A 29 -9.41 -4.81 -7.94
N LYS A 30 -9.14 -4.33 -9.13
CA LYS A 30 -7.85 -3.69 -9.43
C LYS A 30 -7.65 -2.40 -8.65
N GLN A 31 -8.71 -1.65 -8.43
CA GLN A 31 -8.63 -0.40 -7.67
C GLN A 31 -8.43 -0.66 -6.17
N GLU A 32 -9.06 -1.69 -5.65
CA GLU A 32 -8.94 -2.04 -4.23
C GLU A 32 -7.62 -2.72 -3.91
N ALA A 33 -7.10 -3.49 -4.84
CA ALA A 33 -5.81 -4.14 -4.66
C ALA A 33 -4.69 -3.19 -5.05
N ALA A 34 -4.41 -2.21 -4.21
CA ALA A 34 -3.24 -1.36 -4.41
C ALA A 34 -2.00 -2.24 -4.36
N PHE A 35 -1.19 -2.15 -5.40
CA PHE A 35 0.05 -2.92 -5.46
C PHE A 35 0.99 -2.50 -4.34
N PHE A 36 1.60 -3.48 -3.70
CA PHE A 36 2.58 -3.25 -2.65
C PHE A 36 3.98 -3.23 -3.24
N TYR A 37 4.73 -2.18 -2.93
CA TYR A 37 6.11 -2.02 -3.38
C TYR A 37 7.02 -1.78 -2.18
N ALA A 38 8.22 -2.36 -2.24
CA ALA A 38 9.32 -1.99 -1.37
C ALA A 38 10.23 -1.02 -2.14
N PRO A 39 11.06 -0.21 -1.46
CA PRO A 39 12.00 0.67 -2.16
C PRO A 39 12.88 -0.03 -3.19
N GLY A 40 13.31 -1.26 -2.90
CA GLY A 40 14.10 -2.05 -3.84
C GLY A 40 13.35 -2.39 -5.12
N ASP A 41 12.05 -2.66 -5.01
CA ASP A 41 11.21 -2.96 -6.19
C ASP A 41 11.13 -1.75 -7.13
N VAL A 42 11.02 -0.57 -6.56
CA VAL A 42 10.97 0.68 -7.34
C VAL A 42 12.32 0.92 -8.03
N ALA A 43 13.42 0.64 -7.34
CA ALA A 43 14.76 0.80 -7.91
C ALA A 43 14.99 -0.17 -9.07
N GLU A 44 14.48 -1.39 -8.97
CA GLU A 44 14.68 -2.41 -10.01
C GLU A 44 13.74 -2.27 -11.19
N ASN A 45 12.46 -1.95 -10.92
CA ASN A 45 11.40 -1.98 -11.91
C ASN A 45 10.95 -0.60 -12.39
N GLY A 46 11.47 0.46 -11.81
CA GLY A 46 11.09 1.83 -12.12
C GLY A 46 9.88 2.32 -11.34
N LEU A 47 9.57 3.60 -11.50
CA LEU A 47 8.49 4.25 -10.75
C LEU A 47 7.13 3.91 -11.35
N PRO A 48 6.19 3.39 -10.56
CA PRO A 48 4.81 3.18 -11.02
C PRO A 48 4.03 4.50 -10.99
N LEU A 49 4.27 5.36 -11.95
CA LEU A 49 3.63 6.67 -12.03
C LEU A 49 2.14 6.57 -12.35
N GLY A 50 1.37 7.48 -11.77
CA GLY A 50 -0.05 7.61 -12.06
C GLY A 50 -0.93 6.52 -11.46
N LYS A 51 -0.41 5.74 -10.54
CA LYS A 51 -1.15 4.66 -9.89
C LYS A 51 -1.09 4.81 -8.39
N ALA A 52 -2.22 4.56 -7.73
CA ALA A 52 -2.24 4.46 -6.28
C ALA A 52 -1.58 3.14 -5.87
N VAL A 53 -0.54 3.23 -5.06
CA VAL A 53 0.22 2.06 -4.61
C VAL A 53 0.51 2.16 -3.13
N ARG A 54 0.98 1.07 -2.54
CA ARG A 54 1.43 1.03 -1.16
C ARG A 54 2.93 0.84 -1.15
N LEU A 55 3.60 1.72 -0.42
CA LEU A 55 5.04 1.64 -0.23
C LEU A 55 5.30 1.22 1.21
N GLY A 56 5.92 0.07 1.38
CA GLY A 56 6.24 -0.47 2.70
C GLY A 56 7.73 -0.61 2.91
N GLY A 57 8.15 -0.41 4.14
CA GLY A 57 9.53 -0.53 4.54
C GLY A 57 9.73 0.03 5.93
N MET A 58 10.95 0.39 6.24
CA MET A 58 11.32 0.97 7.53
C MET A 58 11.55 2.47 7.39
N VAL A 59 11.16 3.22 8.40
CA VAL A 59 11.46 4.64 8.45
C VAL A 59 12.95 4.79 8.78
N ALA A 60 13.69 5.46 7.89
CA ALA A 60 15.12 5.64 8.08
C ALA A 60 15.41 6.50 9.30
N ASP A 61 16.49 6.19 10.00
CA ASP A 61 16.89 6.92 11.19
C ASP A 61 17.19 8.39 10.84
N LYS A 62 16.73 9.31 11.68
CA LYS A 62 16.94 10.75 11.52
C LYS A 62 16.37 11.33 10.23
N SER A 63 15.40 10.64 9.61
CA SER A 63 14.80 11.11 8.35
C SER A 63 13.52 11.91 8.56
N ILE A 64 12.88 11.80 9.70
CA ILE A 64 11.59 12.46 9.93
C ILE A 64 11.80 13.96 10.12
N ARG A 65 11.14 14.75 9.30
CA ARG A 65 11.17 16.21 9.38
C ARG A 65 9.75 16.75 9.27
N HIS A 66 9.47 17.75 10.08
CA HIS A 66 8.17 18.41 10.07
C HIS A 66 8.30 19.77 9.41
N ASP A 67 7.36 20.11 8.53
CA ASP A 67 7.31 21.42 7.92
C ASP A 67 6.73 22.46 8.90
N ALA A 68 6.90 23.72 8.55
CA ALA A 68 6.43 24.84 9.34
C ALA A 68 4.89 24.87 9.48
N ASP A 69 4.16 24.23 8.59
CA ASP A 69 2.70 24.15 8.65
C ASP A 69 2.20 23.23 9.78
N GLY A 70 3.07 22.41 10.33
CA GLY A 70 2.74 21.49 11.43
C GLY A 70 1.99 20.24 11.01
N VAL A 71 1.65 20.09 9.73
CA VAL A 71 0.91 18.92 9.23
C VAL A 71 1.67 18.14 8.17
N THR A 72 2.63 18.74 7.49
CA THR A 72 3.41 18.04 6.47
C THR A 72 4.65 17.41 7.10
N ILE A 73 4.83 16.12 6.84
CA ILE A 73 5.95 15.35 7.36
C ILE A 73 6.73 14.78 6.18
N HIS A 74 8.05 14.92 6.24
CA HIS A 74 8.95 14.33 5.26
C HIS A 74 9.78 13.27 5.95
N PHE A 75 9.91 12.12 5.32
CA PHE A 75 10.72 11.02 5.86
C PHE A 75 11.19 10.13 4.72
N VAL A 76 12.06 9.20 5.03
CA VAL A 76 12.59 8.25 4.05
C VAL A 76 12.20 6.85 4.46
N VAL A 77 11.67 6.09 3.49
CA VAL A 77 11.38 4.67 3.67
C VAL A 77 12.51 3.88 3.02
N GLU A 78 13.07 2.94 3.75
CA GLU A 78 14.15 2.10 3.26
C GLU A 78 13.88 0.62 3.49
N ASP A 79 14.52 -0.22 2.70
CA ASP A 79 14.43 -1.68 2.84
C ASP A 79 15.81 -2.33 3.03
N GLY A 80 16.82 -1.53 3.34
CA GLY A 80 18.20 -1.97 3.48
C GLY A 80 19.02 -1.89 2.19
N LYS A 81 18.35 -1.81 1.04
CA LYS A 81 19.03 -1.71 -0.26
C LYS A 81 18.78 -0.37 -0.93
N SER A 82 17.57 0.11 -0.83
CA SER A 82 17.13 1.32 -1.51
C SER A 82 16.35 2.22 -0.58
N LYS A 83 16.24 3.48 -0.92
CA LYS A 83 15.55 4.49 -0.13
C LYS A 83 14.60 5.26 -1.03
N VAL A 84 13.44 5.62 -0.48
CA VAL A 84 12.44 6.43 -1.17
C VAL A 84 12.04 7.59 -0.27
N PRO A 85 12.18 8.84 -0.71
CA PRO A 85 11.68 9.97 0.07
C PRO A 85 10.16 10.00 0.01
N VAL A 86 9.54 10.23 1.15
CA VAL A 86 8.08 10.25 1.28
C VAL A 86 7.65 11.58 1.89
N THR A 87 6.60 12.14 1.34
CA THR A 87 5.93 13.32 1.88
C THR A 87 4.51 12.94 2.26
N PHE A 88 4.14 13.22 3.49
CA PHE A 88 2.80 12.95 4.00
C PHE A 88 2.22 14.20 4.64
N LYS A 89 0.99 14.53 4.26
CA LYS A 89 0.27 15.65 4.84
C LYS A 89 -0.94 15.12 5.60
N GLY A 90 -0.95 15.33 6.91
CA GLY A 90 -2.02 14.85 7.76
C GLY A 90 -1.51 14.52 9.15
N ILE A 91 -2.29 13.72 9.87
CA ILE A 91 -1.96 13.30 11.22
C ILE A 91 -1.30 11.93 11.15
N ALA A 92 -0.05 11.85 11.59
CA ALA A 92 0.68 10.59 11.61
C ALA A 92 0.16 9.69 12.74
N PRO A 93 0.17 8.35 12.54
CA PRO A 93 -0.18 7.43 13.62
C PRO A 93 0.77 7.56 14.81
N ASP A 94 0.28 7.23 16.00
CA ASP A 94 1.08 7.29 17.22
C ASP A 94 2.32 6.41 17.17
N LEU A 95 2.24 5.31 16.43
CA LEU A 95 3.34 4.37 16.27
C LEU A 95 4.36 4.79 15.22
N PHE A 96 4.09 5.87 14.51
CA PHE A 96 4.99 6.36 13.48
C PHE A 96 6.22 7.01 14.14
N LYS A 97 7.36 6.39 13.93
CA LYS A 97 8.64 6.86 14.46
C LYS A 97 9.78 6.31 13.62
N GLU A 98 10.96 6.84 13.83
CA GLU A 98 12.15 6.37 13.13
C GLU A 98 12.46 4.93 13.52
N LYS A 99 13.04 4.20 12.56
CA LYS A 99 13.37 2.77 12.69
C LYS A 99 12.17 1.86 12.88
N SER A 100 10.97 2.35 12.58
CA SER A 100 9.76 1.55 12.68
C SER A 100 9.23 1.20 11.29
N GLY A 101 8.43 0.14 11.22
CA GLY A 101 7.80 -0.28 9.98
C GLY A 101 6.66 0.65 9.63
N VAL A 102 6.54 0.96 8.35
CA VAL A 102 5.49 1.83 7.85
C VAL A 102 5.02 1.33 6.50
N VAL A 103 3.72 1.49 6.26
CA VAL A 103 3.13 1.33 4.94
C VAL A 103 2.48 2.65 4.57
N ALA A 104 2.95 3.28 3.52
CA ALA A 104 2.41 4.52 3.02
C ALA A 104 1.55 4.24 1.80
N GLU A 105 0.37 4.82 1.76
CA GLU A 105 -0.53 4.71 0.61
C GLU A 105 -0.54 6.03 -0.13
N GLY A 106 -0.33 5.98 -1.43
CA GLY A 106 -0.29 7.19 -2.25
C GLY A 106 0.24 6.92 -3.64
N GLU A 107 0.92 7.90 -4.19
CA GLU A 107 1.42 7.84 -5.57
C GLU A 107 2.85 8.34 -5.65
N PHE A 108 3.60 7.78 -6.62
CA PHE A 108 4.93 8.28 -6.94
C PHE A 108 4.84 9.47 -7.89
N HIS A 109 5.71 10.45 -7.66
CA HIS A 109 5.89 11.58 -8.56
C HIS A 109 7.10 11.34 -9.46
N PRO A 110 7.18 12.01 -10.63
CA PRO A 110 8.29 11.81 -11.56
C PRO A 110 9.67 12.09 -10.99
N ASP A 111 9.75 12.90 -9.93
CA ASP A 111 11.02 13.21 -9.26
C ASP A 111 11.51 12.10 -8.32
N GLY A 112 10.72 11.02 -8.18
CA GLY A 112 11.06 9.92 -7.30
C GLY A 112 10.47 10.02 -5.91
N THR A 113 9.79 11.10 -5.58
CA THR A 113 9.17 11.29 -4.27
C THR A 113 7.83 10.56 -4.23
N PHE A 114 7.57 9.88 -3.14
CA PHE A 114 6.27 9.25 -2.89
C PHE A 114 5.42 10.21 -2.06
N VAL A 115 4.28 10.61 -2.61
CA VAL A 115 3.33 11.47 -1.91
C VAL A 115 2.25 10.59 -1.30
N ALA A 116 2.28 10.46 0.03
CA ALA A 116 1.37 9.61 0.76
C ALA A 116 0.12 10.40 1.16
N ASN A 117 -1.02 9.75 1.06
CA ASN A 117 -2.28 10.27 1.56
C ASN A 117 -2.74 9.53 2.82
N ASN A 118 -2.09 8.43 3.15
CA ASN A 118 -2.37 7.67 4.37
C ASN A 118 -1.11 6.96 4.83
N LEU A 119 -0.94 6.83 6.14
CA LEU A 119 0.18 6.12 6.74
C LEU A 119 -0.34 5.08 7.72
N LEU A 120 0.22 3.89 7.63
CA LEU A 120 -0.03 2.82 8.57
C LEU A 120 1.30 2.47 9.23
N ALA A 121 1.42 2.71 10.52
CA ALA A 121 2.60 2.34 11.27
C ALA A 121 2.40 1.01 11.96
N LYS A 122 3.43 0.21 12.00
CA LYS A 122 3.40 -1.11 12.63
C LYS A 122 4.29 -1.12 13.87
N HIS A 123 3.95 -1.97 14.80
CA HIS A 123 4.76 -2.22 15.99
C HIS A 123 5.98 -3.07 15.65
N ASP A 124 6.92 -2.56 14.93
CA ASP A 124 7.86 -3.48 14.35
C ASP A 124 9.03 -3.88 15.20
N GLU A 125 9.42 -3.10 16.16
CA GLU A 125 10.41 -3.54 17.14
C GLU A 125 9.89 -4.67 17.99
N ARG A 126 8.58 -4.74 18.15
CA ARG A 126 7.90 -5.75 18.95
C ARG A 126 7.00 -6.63 18.11
N TYR A 127 6.74 -6.23 16.88
CA TYR A 127 5.94 -7.03 15.99
C TYR A 127 6.80 -8.16 15.47
N MET A 128 6.41 -9.33 15.84
CA MET A 128 6.98 -10.54 15.27
C MET A 128 5.90 -11.22 14.47
N PRO A 129 6.28 -11.88 13.36
CA PRO A 129 5.33 -12.77 12.72
C PRO A 129 4.74 -13.72 13.75
N PRO A 130 3.49 -14.12 13.62
CA PRO A 130 2.86 -15.00 14.62
C PRO A 130 3.68 -16.24 14.95
N GLU A 131 4.42 -16.74 14.00
CA GLU A 131 5.29 -17.91 14.18
C GLU A 131 6.43 -17.65 15.16
N LEU A 132 7.08 -16.51 15.02
CA LEU A 132 8.17 -16.12 15.91
C LEU A 132 7.68 -15.69 17.28
N ALA A 133 6.58 -14.96 17.30
CA ALA A 133 5.98 -14.51 18.56
C ALA A 133 5.59 -15.72 19.43
N GLY A 134 5.03 -16.75 18.81
CA GLY A 134 4.67 -17.98 19.51
C GLY A 134 5.88 -18.68 20.12
N LYS A 135 6.98 -18.74 19.38
CA LYS A 135 8.22 -19.36 19.84
C LYS A 135 8.85 -18.58 20.99
N MET A 136 8.87 -17.26 20.91
CA MET A 136 9.44 -16.43 21.96
C MET A 136 8.61 -16.46 23.22
N HIS A 137 7.31 -16.45 23.10
CA HIS A 137 6.42 -16.57 24.28
C HIS A 137 6.59 -17.92 24.97
N LYS A 138 6.74 -18.98 24.21
CA LYS A 138 7.01 -20.29 24.78
C LYS A 138 8.33 -20.31 25.55
N THR A 139 9.33 -19.67 24.99
CA THR A 139 10.63 -19.59 25.64
C THR A 139 10.54 -18.81 26.95
N ASP A 140 9.82 -17.70 26.96
CA ASP A 140 9.68 -16.88 28.15
C ASP A 140 8.84 -17.58 29.22
N THR A 141 7.79 -18.32 28.83
CA THR A 141 6.97 -19.04 29.79
C THR A 141 7.62 -20.30 30.32
N LEU A 142 8.57 -20.85 29.59
CA LEU A 142 9.28 -22.04 30.02
C LEU A 142 10.46 -21.72 30.94
N LYS A 143 10.86 -20.49 31.02
CA LYS A 143 11.87 -20.06 31.97
C LYS A 143 11.22 -19.94 33.35
N PRO A 144 11.66 -20.70 34.33
CA PRO A 144 11.15 -20.61 35.66
C PRO A 144 11.48 -19.29 36.34
#